data_a90939c11b0aed5735eaa119b6bdfc46
#
_entry.id   a90939c11b0aed5735eaa119b6bdfc46
#
_cell.length_a   1.000
_cell.length_b   1.000
_cell.length_c   1.000
_cell.angle_alpha   90.00
_cell.angle_beta   90.00
_cell.angle_gamma   90.00
#
_symmetry.space_group_name_H-M   'P 1'
#
loop_
_entity.id
_entity.type
_entity.pdbx_description
1 polymer ?
#
loop_
_entity_poly.entity_id
_entity_poly.type
_entity_poly.pdbx_seq_one_letter_code
_entity_poly.pdbx_strand_id
1 'polypeptide(L)'
;MENISKLKPPSKRKAAAIQNDASAAKSIKKALDNLNHSMSKFERRTSIPFEEFLNKLAADPPAVIRNVFQIFHDMIKAYVGEGIEEYPDDPESIHYVLYDCSKLFVEGSDYPFFADRLFANRLISLVEALKRGAQQNKIYIFKGPPGCGKSTFLNNLLMKFEEY
;
A
#
# COMPACT_ATOMS: atom_id res chain seq x y z
N MET A 1 -3.59 -74.20 -3.52
CA MET A 1 -2.50 -73.45 -4.19
C MET A 1 -3.17 -72.56 -5.24
N GLU A 2 -3.55 -71.35 -4.85
CA GLU A 2 -4.26 -70.42 -5.72
C GLU A 2 -3.40 -69.20 -6.03
N ASN A 3 -3.38 -68.89 -7.30
CA ASN A 3 -2.62 -67.89 -7.99
C ASN A 3 -2.96 -66.45 -7.52
N ILE A 4 -2.02 -65.78 -6.89
CA ILE A 4 -2.08 -64.34 -6.75
C ILE A 4 -1.47 -63.73 -8.03
N SER A 5 -2.33 -63.48 -9.03
CA SER A 5 -1.94 -62.90 -10.29
C SER A 5 -1.95 -61.36 -10.19
N LYS A 6 -0.78 -60.78 -10.34
CA LYS A 6 -0.43 -59.55 -11.08
C LYS A 6 -1.49 -58.44 -11.13
N LEU A 7 -1.44 -57.53 -10.15
CA LEU A 7 -1.98 -56.19 -10.33
C LEU A 7 -1.07 -55.40 -11.30
N LYS A 8 -1.62 -55.03 -12.46
CA LYS A 8 -0.98 -54.14 -13.41
C LYS A 8 -0.74 -52.74 -12.78
N PRO A 9 0.43 -52.13 -12.94
CA PRO A 9 0.64 -50.79 -12.44
C PRO A 9 -0.28 -49.79 -13.15
N PRO A 10 -0.78 -48.75 -12.44
CA PRO A 10 -1.67 -47.77 -13.03
C PRO A 10 -0.99 -47.04 -14.20
N SER A 11 -1.73 -46.82 -15.28
CA SER A 11 -1.21 -46.19 -16.49
C SER A 11 -0.66 -44.77 -16.16
N LYS A 12 0.44 -44.36 -16.83
CA LYS A 12 1.10 -43.06 -16.64
C LYS A 12 0.12 -41.84 -16.71
N ARG A 13 -1.01 -41.96 -17.41
CA ARG A 13 -2.08 -40.94 -17.46
C ARG A 13 -2.86 -40.81 -16.16
N LYS A 14 -3.11 -41.91 -15.41
CA LYS A 14 -3.77 -41.83 -14.09
C LYS A 14 -2.86 -41.26 -13.01
N ALA A 15 -1.55 -41.53 -13.06
CA ALA A 15 -0.58 -40.98 -12.13
C ALA A 15 -0.41 -39.44 -12.34
N ALA A 16 -0.40 -38.96 -13.58
CA ALA A 16 -0.33 -37.54 -13.89
C ALA A 16 -1.61 -36.77 -13.47
N ALA A 17 -2.78 -37.35 -13.60
CA ALA A 17 -4.04 -36.75 -13.15
C ALA A 17 -4.09 -36.63 -11.62
N ILE A 18 -3.65 -37.63 -10.88
CA ILE A 18 -3.61 -37.59 -9.39
C ILE A 18 -2.58 -36.58 -8.89
N GLN A 19 -1.45 -36.41 -9.59
CA GLN A 19 -0.47 -35.36 -9.24
C GLN A 19 -0.99 -33.94 -9.50
N ASN A 20 -1.75 -33.75 -10.58
CA ASN A 20 -2.38 -32.43 -10.86
C ASN A 20 -3.45 -32.10 -9.83
N ASP A 21 -4.28 -33.03 -9.41
CA ASP A 21 -5.30 -32.81 -8.36
C ASP A 21 -4.68 -32.52 -7.01
N ALA A 22 -3.59 -33.19 -6.64
CA ALA A 22 -2.86 -32.90 -5.40
C ALA A 22 -2.20 -31.51 -5.41
N SER A 23 -1.68 -31.09 -6.57
CA SER A 23 -1.11 -29.73 -6.76
C SER A 23 -2.18 -28.65 -6.69
N ALA A 24 -3.33 -28.89 -7.34
CA ALA A 24 -4.48 -27.98 -7.29
C ALA A 24 -5.05 -27.83 -5.86
N ALA A 25 -5.20 -28.95 -5.15
CA ALA A 25 -5.67 -28.94 -3.75
C ALA A 25 -4.70 -28.17 -2.83
N LYS A 26 -3.39 -28.30 -3.03
CA LYS A 26 -2.38 -27.55 -2.27
C LYS A 26 -2.43 -26.04 -2.56
N SER A 27 -2.66 -25.66 -3.81
CA SER A 27 -2.81 -24.26 -4.22
C SER A 27 -4.08 -23.63 -3.65
N ILE A 28 -5.19 -24.37 -3.65
CA ILE A 28 -6.46 -23.94 -3.04
C ILE A 28 -6.31 -23.78 -1.54
N LYS A 29 -5.66 -24.74 -0.86
CA LYS A 29 -5.41 -24.63 0.58
C LYS A 29 -4.58 -23.39 0.92
N LYS A 30 -3.51 -23.14 0.18
CA LYS A 30 -2.69 -21.93 0.36
C LYS A 30 -3.47 -20.62 0.13
N ALA A 31 -4.36 -20.61 -0.85
CA ALA A 31 -5.24 -19.46 -1.10
C ALA A 31 -6.22 -19.25 0.05
N LEU A 32 -6.82 -20.31 0.58
CA LEU A 32 -7.71 -20.26 1.75
C LEU A 32 -6.97 -19.80 3.03
N ASP A 33 -5.75 -20.29 3.26
CA ASP A 33 -4.93 -19.86 4.40
C ASP A 33 -4.57 -18.37 4.30
N ASN A 34 -4.26 -17.87 3.11
CA ASN A 34 -4.02 -16.45 2.86
C ASN A 34 -5.28 -15.60 3.09
N LEU A 35 -6.46 -16.07 2.63
CA LEU A 35 -7.74 -15.40 2.88
C LEU A 35 -8.07 -15.36 4.37
N ASN A 36 -7.93 -16.48 5.08
CA ASN A 36 -8.15 -16.54 6.52
C ASN A 36 -7.20 -15.61 7.29
N HIS A 37 -5.93 -15.53 6.86
CA HIS A 37 -4.97 -14.61 7.46
C HIS A 37 -5.34 -13.13 7.20
N SER A 38 -5.81 -12.83 6.00
CA SER A 38 -6.31 -11.48 5.66
C SER A 38 -7.56 -11.14 6.46
N MET A 39 -8.54 -12.06 6.55
CA MET A 39 -9.74 -11.87 7.35
C MET A 39 -9.43 -11.68 8.83
N SER A 40 -8.50 -12.45 9.40
CA SER A 40 -8.10 -12.30 10.81
C SER A 40 -7.42 -10.95 11.10
N LYS A 41 -6.78 -10.32 10.11
CA LYS A 41 -6.29 -8.95 10.23
C LYS A 41 -7.43 -7.92 10.25
N PHE A 42 -8.51 -8.16 9.48
CA PHE A 42 -9.70 -7.30 9.49
C PHE A 42 -10.53 -7.46 10.78
N GLU A 43 -10.66 -8.68 11.31
CA GLU A 43 -11.40 -8.94 12.56
C GLU A 43 -10.73 -8.35 13.81
N ARG A 44 -9.46 -8.00 13.75
CA ARG A 44 -8.73 -7.32 14.85
C ARG A 44 -9.13 -5.85 15.06
N ARG A 45 -10.09 -5.32 14.33
CA ARG A 45 -10.72 -4.03 14.67
C ARG A 45 -11.66 -4.24 15.86
N THR A 46 -11.08 -4.47 17.04
CA THR A 46 -11.83 -4.50 18.28
C THR A 46 -12.41 -3.12 18.52
N SER A 47 -13.73 -3.05 18.63
CA SER A 47 -14.39 -1.83 19.10
C SER A 47 -13.89 -1.53 20.51
N ILE A 48 -13.37 -0.34 20.72
CA ILE A 48 -12.96 0.13 22.04
C ILE A 48 -14.17 0.66 22.79
N PRO A 49 -14.28 0.41 24.10
CA PRO A 49 -15.31 1.03 24.94
C PRO A 49 -15.23 2.57 24.87
N PHE A 50 -16.37 3.22 25.04
CA PHE A 50 -16.45 4.69 24.95
C PHE A 50 -15.53 5.41 25.96
N GLU A 51 -15.42 4.86 27.17
CA GLU A 51 -14.51 5.41 28.20
C GLU A 51 -13.03 5.36 27.76
N GLU A 52 -12.62 4.24 27.14
CA GLU A 52 -11.26 4.11 26.61
C GLU A 52 -11.02 5.08 25.45
N PHE A 53 -12.02 5.26 24.59
CA PHE A 53 -11.98 6.27 23.52
C PHE A 53 -11.81 7.68 24.09
N LEU A 54 -12.56 8.06 25.13
CA LEU A 54 -12.43 9.36 25.76
C LEU A 54 -11.05 9.57 26.41
N ASN A 55 -10.49 8.54 27.03
CA ASN A 55 -9.14 8.61 27.60
C ASN A 55 -8.07 8.81 26.51
N LYS A 56 -8.17 8.11 25.38
CA LYS A 56 -7.30 8.31 24.22
C LYS A 56 -7.47 9.71 23.63
N LEU A 57 -8.70 10.16 23.51
CA LEU A 57 -9.02 11.50 23.04
C LEU A 57 -8.43 12.60 23.93
N ALA A 58 -8.50 12.44 25.25
CA ALA A 58 -7.93 13.41 26.20
C ALA A 58 -6.39 13.39 26.20
N ALA A 59 -5.77 12.23 25.95
CA ALA A 59 -4.32 12.10 25.91
C ALA A 59 -3.70 12.73 24.64
N ASP A 60 -4.30 12.48 23.47
CA ASP A 60 -3.81 13.00 22.19
C ASP A 60 -4.97 13.34 21.24
N PRO A 61 -5.62 14.52 21.42
CA PRO A 61 -6.71 14.94 20.58
C PRO A 61 -6.37 15.01 19.08
N PRO A 62 -5.18 15.53 18.67
CA PRO A 62 -4.79 15.58 17.26
C PRO A 62 -4.67 14.23 16.59
N ALA A 63 -4.30 13.18 17.31
CA ALA A 63 -4.21 11.83 16.75
C ALA A 63 -5.59 11.16 16.56
N VAL A 64 -6.56 11.50 17.43
CA VAL A 64 -7.89 10.88 17.43
C VAL A 64 -8.87 11.63 16.53
N ILE A 65 -8.85 12.99 16.58
CA ILE A 65 -9.75 13.84 15.77
C ILE A 65 -8.96 14.39 14.58
N ARG A 66 -8.76 13.54 13.56
CA ARG A 66 -8.15 13.94 12.28
C ARG A 66 -9.16 13.80 11.16
N ASN A 67 -9.19 14.77 10.26
CA ASN A 67 -9.90 14.60 9.01
C ASN A 67 -9.05 13.77 8.01
N VAL A 68 -9.66 13.27 6.96
CA VAL A 68 -9.02 12.45 5.94
C VAL A 68 -7.80 13.16 5.30
N PHE A 69 -7.84 14.48 5.16
CA PHE A 69 -6.74 15.25 4.58
C PHE A 69 -5.53 15.33 5.51
N GLN A 70 -5.77 15.42 6.81
CA GLN A 70 -4.71 15.38 7.81
C GLN A 70 -4.06 14.00 7.88
N ILE A 71 -4.88 12.94 7.87
CA ILE A 71 -4.37 11.56 7.82
C ILE A 71 -3.51 11.36 6.56
N PHE A 72 -3.99 11.83 5.40
CA PHE A 72 -3.27 11.74 4.14
C PHE A 72 -1.93 12.51 4.18
N HIS A 73 -1.92 13.72 4.75
CA HIS A 73 -0.70 14.48 4.97
C HIS A 73 0.28 13.72 5.86
N ASP A 74 -0.17 13.22 7.01
CA ASP A 74 0.67 12.54 7.98
C ASP A 74 1.26 11.25 7.39
N MET A 75 0.48 10.52 6.61
CA MET A 75 0.94 9.35 5.87
C MET A 75 2.07 9.71 4.89
N ILE A 76 1.88 10.72 4.04
CA ILE A 76 2.92 11.14 3.08
C ILE A 76 4.19 11.55 3.83
N LYS A 77 4.09 12.33 4.89
CA LYS A 77 5.25 12.75 5.70
C LYS A 77 5.95 11.57 6.38
N ALA A 78 5.21 10.57 6.84
CA ALA A 78 5.79 9.36 7.45
C ALA A 78 6.63 8.54 6.45
N TYR A 79 6.20 8.47 5.19
CA TYR A 79 6.92 7.72 4.15
C TYR A 79 8.05 8.52 3.48
N VAL A 80 7.89 9.81 3.29
CA VAL A 80 8.83 10.66 2.53
C VAL A 80 9.80 11.43 3.44
N GLY A 81 9.38 11.77 4.67
CA GLY A 81 10.18 12.59 5.59
C GLY A 81 10.22 14.07 5.21
N GLU A 82 11.21 14.79 5.76
CA GLU A 82 11.32 16.25 5.58
C GLU A 82 12.05 16.65 4.30
N GLY A 83 12.82 15.72 3.72
CA GLY A 83 13.64 16.00 2.55
C GLY A 83 14.94 16.74 2.88
N ILE A 84 15.76 16.96 1.84
CA ILE A 84 17.07 17.63 1.95
C ILE A 84 17.12 18.79 0.95
N GLU A 85 17.39 19.98 1.41
CA GLU A 85 17.70 21.12 0.55
C GLU A 85 19.19 21.10 0.21
N GLU A 86 19.53 20.93 -1.06
CA GLU A 86 20.92 20.72 -1.49
C GLU A 86 21.74 22.05 -1.46
N TYR A 87 21.08 23.16 -1.72
CA TYR A 87 21.75 24.46 -1.87
C TYR A 87 20.99 25.55 -1.10
N PRO A 88 20.95 25.51 0.26
CA PRO A 88 20.16 26.43 1.06
C PRO A 88 20.66 27.88 0.99
N ASP A 89 21.96 28.07 0.77
CA ASP A 89 22.63 29.38 0.77
C ASP A 89 22.79 29.99 -0.63
N ASP A 90 22.35 29.31 -1.69
CA ASP A 90 22.47 29.78 -3.06
C ASP A 90 21.23 30.60 -3.47
N PRO A 91 21.33 31.93 -3.65
CA PRO A 91 20.18 32.75 -4.02
C PRO A 91 19.66 32.50 -5.45
N GLU A 92 20.43 31.83 -6.31
CA GLU A 92 20.01 31.43 -7.65
C GLU A 92 19.37 30.04 -7.67
N SER A 93 19.39 29.33 -6.55
CA SER A 93 18.77 28.00 -6.42
C SER A 93 17.25 28.09 -6.57
N ILE A 94 16.67 27.09 -7.22
CA ILE A 94 15.21 26.94 -7.33
C ILE A 94 14.57 26.50 -6.00
N HIS A 95 15.37 26.28 -4.96
CA HIS A 95 14.95 25.80 -3.62
C HIS A 95 14.08 24.53 -3.65
N TYR A 96 14.26 23.67 -4.66
CA TYR A 96 13.61 22.38 -4.69
C TYR A 96 14.30 21.40 -3.74
N VAL A 97 13.53 20.92 -2.80
CA VAL A 97 13.96 19.92 -1.83
C VAL A 97 14.08 18.55 -2.50
N LEU A 98 15.11 17.79 -2.15
CA LEU A 98 15.26 16.40 -2.54
C LEU A 98 14.46 15.53 -1.56
N TYR A 99 13.39 14.94 -2.03
CA TYR A 99 12.55 14.02 -1.27
C TYR A 99 12.80 12.58 -1.70
N ASP A 100 13.01 11.69 -0.73
CA ASP A 100 13.05 10.25 -0.99
C ASP A 100 11.64 9.66 -0.99
N CYS A 101 11.12 9.42 -2.18
CA CYS A 101 9.81 8.82 -2.37
C CYS A 101 9.84 7.29 -2.54
N SER A 102 10.97 6.63 -2.29
CA SER A 102 11.14 5.18 -2.51
C SER A 102 10.19 4.37 -1.65
N LYS A 103 10.02 4.71 -0.39
CA LYS A 103 9.09 4.03 0.53
C LYS A 103 7.63 4.20 0.14
N LEU A 104 7.30 5.33 -0.51
CA LEU A 104 5.93 5.64 -0.90
C LEU A 104 5.53 4.95 -2.22
N PHE A 105 6.45 4.85 -3.19
CA PHE A 105 6.11 4.46 -4.55
C PHE A 105 6.84 3.25 -5.10
N VAL A 106 7.90 2.78 -4.45
CA VAL A 106 8.74 1.68 -4.95
C VAL A 106 8.68 0.47 -4.03
N GLU A 107 8.88 0.66 -2.73
CA GLU A 107 8.91 -0.42 -1.76
C GLU A 107 7.54 -1.08 -1.59
N GLY A 108 7.49 -2.40 -1.77
CA GLY A 108 6.26 -3.19 -1.63
C GLY A 108 5.26 -3.05 -2.77
N SER A 109 5.62 -2.37 -3.87
CA SER A 109 4.78 -2.21 -5.04
C SER A 109 5.12 -3.23 -6.14
N ASP A 110 4.11 -3.89 -6.70
CA ASP A 110 4.26 -4.74 -7.89
C ASP A 110 4.64 -3.92 -9.14
N TYR A 111 4.22 -2.67 -9.17
CA TYR A 111 4.48 -1.72 -10.26
C TYR A 111 5.08 -0.43 -9.69
N PRO A 112 6.41 -0.32 -9.55
CA PRO A 112 7.05 0.84 -8.95
C PRO A 112 6.85 2.10 -9.82
N PHE A 113 6.65 3.23 -9.14
CA PHE A 113 6.60 4.55 -9.75
C PHE A 113 7.79 5.37 -9.27
N PHE A 114 8.57 5.90 -10.20
CA PHE A 114 9.74 6.71 -9.90
C PHE A 114 9.38 8.19 -9.99
N ALA A 115 9.23 8.82 -8.83
CA ALA A 115 8.94 10.26 -8.74
C ALA A 115 10.20 11.06 -9.04
N ASP A 116 10.14 11.97 -10.02
CA ASP A 116 11.19 12.94 -10.21
C ASP A 116 11.12 14.05 -9.14
N ARG A 117 12.18 14.86 -9.06
CA ARG A 117 12.30 15.92 -8.06
C ARG A 117 11.18 16.95 -8.17
N LEU A 118 10.81 17.34 -9.39
CA LEU A 118 9.74 18.33 -9.62
C LEU A 118 8.38 17.78 -9.18
N PHE A 119 8.10 16.51 -9.53
CA PHE A 119 6.86 15.84 -9.13
C PHE A 119 6.78 15.71 -7.61
N ALA A 120 7.87 15.29 -6.95
CA ALA A 120 7.92 15.14 -5.50
C ALA A 120 7.63 16.48 -4.79
N ASN A 121 8.27 17.56 -5.20
CA ASN A 121 8.03 18.91 -4.63
C ASN A 121 6.58 19.36 -4.83
N ARG A 122 6.00 19.12 -6.01
CA ARG A 122 4.59 19.46 -6.29
C ARG A 122 3.64 18.62 -5.43
N LEU A 123 3.93 17.33 -5.26
CA LEU A 123 3.13 16.46 -4.41
C LEU A 123 3.15 16.94 -2.95
N ILE A 124 4.33 17.21 -2.40
CA ILE A 124 4.47 17.69 -1.02
C ILE A 124 3.78 19.05 -0.84
N SER A 125 3.94 19.99 -1.77
CA SER A 125 3.25 21.26 -1.73
C SER A 125 1.72 21.10 -1.74
N LEU A 126 1.19 20.17 -2.53
CA LEU A 126 -0.22 19.81 -2.56
C LEU A 126 -0.69 19.28 -1.20
N VAL A 127 0.06 18.35 -0.63
CA VAL A 127 -0.24 17.69 0.64
C VAL A 127 -0.22 18.69 1.80
N GLU A 128 0.74 19.61 1.83
CA GLU A 128 0.79 20.73 2.80
C GLU A 128 -0.44 21.66 2.67
N ALA A 129 -0.86 21.94 1.44
CA ALA A 129 -2.06 22.73 1.21
C ALA A 129 -3.34 22.02 1.70
N LEU A 130 -3.43 20.70 1.56
CA LEU A 130 -4.54 19.90 2.07
C LEU A 130 -4.64 19.93 3.59
N LYS A 131 -3.52 19.86 4.31
CA LYS A 131 -3.48 19.96 5.77
C LYS A 131 -4.05 21.28 6.28
N ARG A 132 -3.78 22.38 5.59
CA ARG A 132 -4.26 23.71 5.96
C ARG A 132 -5.76 23.93 5.73
N GLY A 133 -6.46 22.94 5.20
CA GLY A 133 -7.91 23.00 4.96
C GLY A 133 -8.36 23.91 3.80
N ALA A 134 -7.42 24.59 3.13
CA ALA A 134 -7.72 25.52 2.05
C ALA A 134 -8.20 24.87 0.74
N GLN A 135 -8.18 23.54 0.66
CA GLN A 135 -8.30 22.80 -0.60
C GLN A 135 -9.48 21.83 -0.67
N GLN A 136 -10.38 21.85 0.31
CA GLN A 136 -11.45 20.85 0.45
C GLN A 136 -12.40 20.75 -0.75
N ASN A 137 -12.53 21.80 -1.54
CA ASN A 137 -13.46 21.85 -2.67
C ASN A 137 -12.75 21.86 -4.05
N LYS A 138 -11.51 21.38 -4.14
CA LYS A 138 -10.76 21.35 -5.39
C LYS A 138 -10.69 19.94 -5.99
N ILE A 139 -10.76 19.89 -7.32
CA ILE A 139 -10.53 18.68 -8.10
C ILE A 139 -9.13 18.76 -8.69
N TYR A 140 -8.31 17.73 -8.43
CA TYR A 140 -6.97 17.63 -8.98
C TYR A 140 -6.97 16.71 -10.19
N ILE A 141 -6.53 17.23 -11.33
CA ILE A 141 -6.49 16.51 -12.59
C ILE A 141 -5.04 16.23 -12.98
N PHE A 142 -4.67 14.95 -13.01
CA PHE A 142 -3.34 14.51 -13.46
C PHE A 142 -3.35 14.35 -14.99
N LYS A 143 -2.72 15.28 -15.69
CA LYS A 143 -2.56 15.26 -17.15
C LYS A 143 -1.20 14.69 -17.53
N GLY A 144 -1.18 13.86 -18.57
CA GLY A 144 0.06 13.33 -19.15
C GLY A 144 -0.25 12.33 -20.27
N PRO A 145 0.74 11.99 -21.09
CA PRO A 145 0.57 11.03 -22.20
C PRO A 145 0.18 9.64 -21.69
N PRO A 146 -0.37 8.78 -22.55
CA PRO A 146 -0.57 7.36 -22.23
C PRO A 146 0.75 6.71 -21.77
N GLY A 147 0.70 5.84 -20.79
CA GLY A 147 1.87 5.12 -20.28
C GLY A 147 2.79 5.90 -19.33
N CYS A 148 2.53 7.16 -19.00
CA CYS A 148 3.38 7.95 -18.07
C CYS A 148 3.17 7.63 -16.58
N GLY A 149 2.55 6.52 -16.23
CA GLY A 149 2.44 6.05 -14.85
C GLY A 149 1.35 6.70 -13.98
N LYS A 150 0.39 7.45 -14.55
CA LYS A 150 -0.68 8.11 -13.75
C LYS A 150 -1.48 7.15 -12.86
N SER A 151 -1.92 6.03 -13.43
CA SER A 151 -2.67 5.00 -12.70
C SER A 151 -1.76 4.28 -11.69
N THR A 152 -0.52 3.99 -12.07
CA THR A 152 0.49 3.39 -11.21
C THR A 152 0.74 4.25 -9.97
N PHE A 153 0.97 5.55 -10.17
CA PHE A 153 1.11 6.52 -9.09
C PHE A 153 -0.08 6.50 -8.12
N LEU A 154 -1.32 6.60 -8.66
CA LEU A 154 -2.52 6.62 -7.83
C LEU A 154 -2.73 5.30 -7.08
N ASN A 155 -2.51 4.17 -7.73
CA ASN A 155 -2.65 2.86 -7.09
C ASN A 155 -1.65 2.68 -5.95
N ASN A 156 -0.38 3.05 -6.16
CA ASN A 156 0.64 2.97 -5.10
C ASN A 156 0.30 3.89 -3.93
N LEU A 157 -0.18 5.09 -4.22
CA LEU A 157 -0.59 6.05 -3.21
C LEU A 157 -1.76 5.53 -2.36
N LEU A 158 -2.80 4.98 -3.00
CA LEU A 158 -3.96 4.41 -2.32
C LEU A 158 -3.58 3.16 -1.50
N MET A 159 -2.74 2.29 -2.04
CA MET A 159 -2.22 1.13 -1.33
C MET A 159 -1.51 1.54 -0.02
N LYS A 160 -0.64 2.55 -0.09
CA LYS A 160 0.05 3.07 1.10
C LYS A 160 -0.89 3.77 2.08
N PHE A 161 -1.97 4.38 1.58
CA PHE A 161 -2.99 4.98 2.42
C PHE A 161 -3.84 3.93 3.16
N GLU A 162 -4.08 2.77 2.56
CA GLU A 162 -4.75 1.65 3.21
C GLU A 162 -3.85 0.96 4.25
N GLU A 163 -2.54 0.94 3.99
CA GLU A 163 -1.54 0.33 4.88
C GLU A 163 -1.28 1.18 6.14
N TYR A 164 -1.31 2.52 6.01
CA TYR A 164 -1.05 3.49 7.09
C TYR A 164 -2.20 3.56 8.11
#